data_65e4d30754982295c99ce460317eefab
#
_entry.id   65e4d30754982295c99ce460317eefab
#
_cell.length_a   1.000
_cell.length_b   1.000
_cell.length_c   1.000
_cell.angle_alpha   90.00
_cell.angle_beta   90.00
_cell.angle_gamma   90.00
#
_symmetry.space_group_name_H-M   'P 1'
#
loop_
_entity.id
_entity.type
_entity.pdbx_description
1 polymer ?
#
loop_
_entity_poly.entity_id
_entity_poly.type
_entity_poly.pdbx_seq_one_letter_code
_entity_poly.pdbx_strand_id
1 'polypeptide(L)'
;RLAGNLLETSGGVDILVNNAGFSSKVRSTRHIGAKEWRSVMDINTLGPAMLTQALLVPMIKKGSGHVVMISSMAAIRPGVMAGAVYSSAKSASRAYMDVLAAEVRQHGIRCTTILPGEVDTPILENRALPPDEETRSLMMQPEDISAAVMMAISLPQRANVLEIAITATVPRDMSKDVEAALSRRD
;
A
#
# COMPACT_ATOMS: atom_id res chain seq x y z
N ARG A 1 0.14 19.19 8.42
CA ARG A 1 -0.84 19.41 9.49
C ARG A 1 -0.99 18.18 10.40
N LEU A 2 -1.29 16.98 9.87
CA LEU A 2 -1.43 15.76 10.68
C LEU A 2 -0.15 15.45 11.48
N ALA A 3 1.00 15.41 10.80
CA ALA A 3 2.28 15.15 11.46
C ALA A 3 2.61 16.18 12.53
N GLY A 4 2.34 17.48 12.27
CA GLY A 4 2.53 18.55 13.26
C GLY A 4 1.72 18.28 14.53
N ASN A 5 0.44 17.98 14.40
CA ASN A 5 -0.41 17.66 15.55
C ASN A 5 0.10 16.44 16.33
N LEU A 6 0.55 15.38 15.65
CA LEU A 6 1.11 14.20 16.32
C LEU A 6 2.41 14.52 17.08
N LEU A 7 3.26 15.35 16.50
CA LEU A 7 4.50 15.79 17.14
C LEU A 7 4.23 16.64 18.39
N GLU A 8 3.25 17.54 18.31
CA GLU A 8 2.87 18.43 19.43
C GLU A 8 2.20 17.65 20.56
N THR A 9 1.32 16.68 20.25
CA THR A 9 0.53 15.97 21.26
C THR A 9 1.22 14.76 21.86
N SER A 10 2.07 14.07 21.09
CA SER A 10 2.67 12.77 21.46
C SER A 10 4.19 12.74 21.33
N GLY A 11 4.83 13.81 20.87
CA GLY A 11 6.26 13.84 20.59
C GLY A 11 6.70 12.96 19.40
N GLY A 12 5.76 12.32 18.72
CA GLY A 12 5.98 11.40 17.61
C GLY A 12 5.19 10.11 17.71
N VAL A 13 5.58 9.11 16.94
CA VAL A 13 4.96 7.77 16.93
C VAL A 13 6.04 6.70 16.96
N ASP A 14 5.74 5.54 17.52
CA ASP A 14 6.64 4.38 17.53
C ASP A 14 6.46 3.53 16.26
N ILE A 15 5.23 3.46 15.77
CA ILE A 15 4.86 2.67 14.59
C ILE A 15 4.01 3.55 13.69
N LEU A 16 4.42 3.67 12.43
CA LEU A 16 3.67 4.36 11.39
C LEU A 16 3.18 3.33 10.37
N VAL A 17 1.88 3.16 10.23
CA VAL A 17 1.27 2.32 9.18
C VAL A 17 0.69 3.21 8.10
N ASN A 18 1.37 3.29 6.97
CA ASN A 18 0.90 3.97 5.76
C ASN A 18 -0.06 3.05 5.02
N ASN A 19 -1.34 3.09 5.39
CA ASN A 19 -2.38 2.24 4.83
C ASN A 19 -3.27 2.96 3.81
N ALA A 20 -3.43 4.28 3.92
CA ALA A 20 -4.29 5.05 3.03
C ALA A 20 -3.92 4.85 1.55
N GLY A 21 -4.92 4.60 0.72
CA GLY A 21 -4.72 4.41 -0.70
C GLY A 21 -6.05 4.23 -1.43
N PHE A 22 -6.02 4.50 -2.71
CA PHE A 22 -7.15 4.22 -3.59
C PHE A 22 -6.66 3.86 -5.00
N SER A 23 -7.54 3.30 -5.80
CA SER A 23 -7.26 2.97 -7.19
C SER A 23 -8.16 3.77 -8.12
N SER A 24 -7.64 4.05 -9.31
CA SER A 24 -8.40 4.69 -10.39
C SER A 24 -9.59 3.83 -10.83
N LYS A 25 -10.70 4.46 -11.21
CA LYS A 25 -11.79 3.79 -11.92
C LYS A 25 -11.39 3.43 -13.34
N VAL A 26 -10.63 4.32 -14.01
CA VAL A 26 -10.09 4.10 -15.35
C VAL A 26 -8.77 3.35 -15.24
N ARG A 27 -8.72 2.14 -15.79
CA ARG A 27 -7.55 1.25 -15.70
C ARG A 27 -6.67 1.30 -16.95
N SER A 28 -7.31 1.50 -18.11
CA SER A 28 -6.62 1.50 -19.38
C SER A 28 -5.71 2.71 -19.55
N THR A 29 -4.47 2.47 -19.94
CA THR A 29 -3.49 3.53 -20.29
C THR A 29 -3.97 4.42 -21.44
N ARG A 30 -4.88 3.93 -22.27
CA ARG A 30 -5.42 4.70 -23.41
C ARG A 30 -6.41 5.78 -22.97
N HIS A 31 -6.98 5.67 -21.78
CA HIS A 31 -8.12 6.50 -21.37
C HIS A 31 -7.87 7.30 -20.09
N ILE A 32 -6.91 6.91 -19.26
CA ILE A 32 -6.66 7.58 -17.99
C ILE A 32 -6.15 9.00 -18.19
N GLY A 33 -6.80 9.97 -17.54
CA GLY A 33 -6.45 11.38 -17.59
C GLY A 33 -5.35 11.78 -16.60
N ALA A 34 -4.64 12.87 -16.90
CA ALA A 34 -3.56 13.38 -16.05
C ALA A 34 -4.00 13.77 -14.64
N LYS A 35 -5.24 14.24 -14.45
CA LYS A 35 -5.78 14.59 -13.14
C LYS A 35 -5.89 13.35 -12.23
N GLU A 36 -6.46 12.29 -12.78
CA GLU A 36 -6.62 11.03 -12.04
C GLU A 36 -5.27 10.36 -11.78
N TRP A 37 -4.35 10.41 -12.77
CA TRP A 37 -2.97 9.97 -12.60
C TRP A 37 -2.31 10.63 -11.38
N ARG A 38 -2.34 11.97 -11.31
CA ARG A 38 -1.77 12.72 -10.20
C ARG A 38 -2.40 12.33 -8.86
N SER A 39 -3.73 12.29 -8.79
CA SER A 39 -4.42 11.94 -7.53
C SER A 39 -4.03 10.57 -7.00
N VAL A 40 -3.88 9.57 -7.88
CA VAL A 40 -3.45 8.22 -7.46
C VAL A 40 -2.01 8.23 -6.97
N MET A 41 -1.10 8.93 -7.67
CA MET A 41 0.30 9.07 -7.24
C MET A 41 0.42 9.83 -5.92
N ASP A 42 -0.32 10.93 -5.77
CA ASP A 42 -0.27 11.76 -4.57
C ASP A 42 -0.69 10.99 -3.32
N ILE A 43 -1.77 10.22 -3.41
CA ILE A 43 -2.30 9.51 -2.23
C ILE A 43 -1.51 8.22 -1.95
N ASN A 44 -1.13 7.45 -2.98
CA ASN A 44 -0.49 6.16 -2.75
C ASN A 44 1.03 6.24 -2.58
N THR A 45 1.67 7.35 -2.97
CA THR A 45 3.13 7.47 -2.97
C THR A 45 3.59 8.74 -2.25
N LEU A 46 3.22 9.92 -2.72
CA LEU A 46 3.72 11.19 -2.18
C LEU A 46 3.25 11.41 -0.74
N GLY A 47 1.96 11.23 -0.46
CA GLY A 47 1.39 11.41 0.88
C GLY A 47 2.07 10.55 1.95
N PRO A 48 2.18 9.22 1.76
CA PRO A 48 2.93 8.35 2.64
C PRO A 48 4.40 8.76 2.82
N ALA A 49 5.09 9.13 1.74
CA ALA A 49 6.48 9.57 1.80
C ALA A 49 6.63 10.86 2.64
N MET A 50 5.77 11.86 2.44
CA MET A 50 5.80 13.11 3.19
C MET A 50 5.43 12.91 4.67
N LEU A 51 4.45 12.05 4.97
CA LEU A 51 4.10 11.73 6.35
C LEU A 51 5.25 10.99 7.06
N THR A 52 5.85 10.02 6.38
CA THR A 52 7.01 9.29 6.90
C THR A 52 8.17 10.25 7.18
N GLN A 53 8.52 11.12 6.21
CA GLN A 53 9.59 12.10 6.37
C GLN A 53 9.38 12.98 7.60
N ALA A 54 8.16 13.46 7.81
CA ALA A 54 7.84 14.34 8.93
C ALA A 54 7.93 13.64 10.30
N LEU A 55 7.66 12.32 10.38
CA LEU A 55 7.68 11.54 11.61
C LEU A 55 9.00 10.80 11.85
N LEU A 56 9.90 10.78 10.87
CA LEU A 56 11.15 10.02 10.93
C LEU A 56 12.14 10.61 11.94
N VAL A 57 12.21 11.94 12.06
CA VAL A 57 13.19 12.62 12.91
C VAL A 57 13.08 12.21 14.40
N PRO A 58 11.87 12.15 15.01
CA PRO A 58 11.72 11.64 16.37
C PRO A 58 12.14 10.18 16.52
N MET A 59 11.81 9.32 15.54
CA MET A 59 12.22 7.91 15.54
C MET A 59 13.75 7.76 15.52
N ILE A 60 14.44 8.54 14.67
CA ILE A 60 15.91 8.56 14.60
C ILE A 60 16.50 9.00 15.92
N LYS A 61 16.00 10.09 16.54
CA LYS A 61 16.47 10.58 17.84
C LYS A 61 16.29 9.55 18.95
N LYS A 62 15.19 8.78 18.90
CA LYS A 62 14.89 7.72 19.87
C LYS A 62 15.74 6.47 19.64
N GLY A 63 16.28 6.26 18.44
CA GLY A 63 16.99 5.04 18.06
C GLY A 63 16.08 3.83 17.86
N SER A 64 14.78 4.05 17.65
CA SER A 64 13.80 2.98 17.43
C SER A 64 12.55 3.50 16.72
N GLY A 65 11.96 2.66 15.88
CA GLY A 65 10.72 2.94 15.17
C GLY A 65 10.41 1.85 14.16
N HIS A 66 9.19 1.85 13.64
CA HIS A 66 8.79 0.95 12.58
C HIS A 66 7.88 1.65 11.58
N VAL A 67 8.28 1.69 10.32
CA VAL A 67 7.47 2.19 9.22
C VAL A 67 6.92 1.00 8.44
N VAL A 68 5.61 0.90 8.32
CA VAL A 68 4.92 -0.12 7.55
C VAL A 68 4.20 0.55 6.38
N MET A 69 4.36 0.01 5.17
CA MET A 69 3.68 0.45 3.96
C MET A 69 2.75 -0.63 3.45
N ILE A 70 1.47 -0.32 3.32
CA ILE A 70 0.52 -1.21 2.62
C ILE A 70 0.58 -0.89 1.13
N SER A 71 1.41 -1.65 0.41
CA SER A 71 1.52 -1.56 -1.04
C SER A 71 0.49 -2.47 -1.71
N SER A 72 0.89 -3.32 -2.64
CA SER A 72 0.02 -4.28 -3.35
C SER A 72 0.86 -5.29 -4.13
N MET A 73 0.29 -6.46 -4.41
CA MET A 73 0.82 -7.39 -5.42
C MET A 73 1.00 -6.70 -6.79
N ALA A 74 0.21 -5.67 -7.10
CA ALA A 74 0.38 -4.85 -8.31
C ALA A 74 1.74 -4.13 -8.40
N ALA A 75 2.48 -4.00 -7.29
CA ALA A 75 3.83 -3.44 -7.28
C ALA A 75 4.89 -4.39 -7.87
N ILE A 76 4.66 -5.71 -7.78
CA ILE A 76 5.59 -6.74 -8.24
C ILE A 76 5.02 -7.57 -9.41
N ARG A 77 3.72 -7.57 -9.58
CA ARG A 77 3.00 -8.20 -10.69
C ARG A 77 1.99 -7.21 -11.28
N PRO A 78 2.46 -6.16 -11.98
CA PRO A 78 1.56 -5.19 -12.59
C PRO A 78 0.67 -5.86 -13.62
N GLY A 79 -0.58 -5.42 -13.71
CA GLY A 79 -1.56 -6.01 -14.62
C GLY A 79 -2.69 -5.05 -14.98
N VAL A 80 -3.42 -5.38 -16.04
CA VAL A 80 -4.50 -4.56 -16.59
C VAL A 80 -5.60 -4.31 -15.56
N MET A 81 -5.96 -5.33 -14.77
CA MET A 81 -7.00 -5.20 -13.74
C MET A 81 -6.62 -4.16 -12.68
N ALA A 82 -5.37 -4.12 -12.26
CA ALA A 82 -4.88 -3.10 -11.34
C ALA A 82 -4.79 -1.72 -11.99
N GLY A 83 -4.51 -1.71 -13.29
CA GLY A 83 -4.33 -0.51 -14.09
C GLY A 83 -2.93 0.09 -13.97
N ALA A 84 -2.57 0.87 -14.98
CA ALA A 84 -1.22 1.41 -15.12
C ALA A 84 -0.83 2.32 -13.95
N VAL A 85 -1.68 3.30 -13.62
CA VAL A 85 -1.34 4.30 -12.60
C VAL A 85 -1.26 3.69 -11.20
N TYR A 86 -2.19 2.80 -10.85
CA TYR A 86 -2.15 2.17 -9.53
C TYR A 86 -0.92 1.26 -9.38
N SER A 87 -0.63 0.45 -10.40
CA SER A 87 0.59 -0.38 -10.41
C SER A 87 1.85 0.47 -10.29
N SER A 88 1.93 1.58 -11.05
CA SER A 88 3.06 2.52 -10.97
C SER A 88 3.20 3.14 -9.57
N ALA A 89 2.10 3.59 -8.96
CA ALA A 89 2.11 4.20 -7.64
C ALA A 89 2.54 3.20 -6.55
N LYS A 90 2.03 1.96 -6.61
CA LYS A 90 2.39 0.91 -5.65
C LYS A 90 3.84 0.42 -5.85
N SER A 91 4.33 0.38 -7.09
CA SER A 91 5.76 0.13 -7.37
C SER A 91 6.65 1.25 -6.85
N ALA A 92 6.24 2.51 -7.03
CA ALA A 92 6.97 3.67 -6.51
C ALA A 92 7.02 3.67 -4.98
N SER A 93 5.90 3.37 -4.29
CA SER A 93 5.87 3.28 -2.83
C SER A 93 6.75 2.13 -2.31
N ARG A 94 6.79 0.99 -3.01
CA ARG A 94 7.68 -0.14 -2.68
C ARG A 94 9.16 0.27 -2.81
N ALA A 95 9.54 0.85 -3.96
CA ALA A 95 10.91 1.33 -4.18
C ALA A 95 11.34 2.39 -3.15
N TYR A 96 10.43 3.30 -2.78
CA TYR A 96 10.67 4.26 -1.70
C TYR A 96 10.99 3.55 -0.37
N MET A 97 10.25 2.50 -0.02
CA MET A 97 10.50 1.74 1.21
C MET A 97 11.84 1.00 1.21
N ASP A 98 12.26 0.49 0.05
CA ASP A 98 13.58 -0.16 -0.09
C ASP A 98 14.72 0.82 0.19
N VAL A 99 14.64 2.04 -0.36
CA VAL A 99 15.61 3.11 -0.12
C VAL A 99 15.56 3.58 1.33
N LEU A 100 14.36 3.84 1.86
CA LEU A 100 14.18 4.23 3.26
C LEU A 100 14.80 3.21 4.21
N ALA A 101 14.54 1.92 4.01
CA ALA A 101 15.10 0.85 4.84
C ALA A 101 16.64 0.88 4.85
N ALA A 102 17.26 1.09 3.68
CA ALA A 102 18.72 1.18 3.57
C ALA A 102 19.26 2.41 4.32
N GLU A 103 18.56 3.54 4.26
CA GLU A 103 18.97 4.80 4.89
C GLU A 103 18.87 4.76 6.41
N VAL A 104 17.77 4.20 6.96
CA VAL A 104 17.45 4.38 8.39
C VAL A 104 17.80 3.18 9.29
N ARG A 105 18.21 2.05 8.73
CA ARG A 105 18.52 0.84 9.51
C ARG A 105 19.60 1.06 10.56
N GLN A 106 20.60 1.88 10.26
CA GLN A 106 21.67 2.23 11.21
C GLN A 106 21.18 3.05 12.41
N HIS A 107 19.98 3.62 12.31
CA HIS A 107 19.32 4.35 13.38
C HIS A 107 18.32 3.49 14.17
N GLY A 108 18.34 2.16 13.98
CA GLY A 108 17.44 1.23 14.68
C GLY A 108 15.98 1.31 14.20
N ILE A 109 15.72 1.82 13.00
CA ILE A 109 14.37 1.93 12.46
C ILE A 109 14.13 0.77 11.48
N ARG A 110 13.02 0.08 11.68
CA ARG A 110 12.56 -1.02 10.83
C ARG A 110 11.63 -0.50 9.74
N CYS A 111 11.67 -1.12 8.58
CA CYS A 111 10.78 -0.81 7.46
C CYS A 111 10.22 -2.11 6.89
N THR A 112 8.90 -2.17 6.74
CA THR A 112 8.21 -3.35 6.21
C THR A 112 7.23 -2.92 5.12
N THR A 113 7.26 -3.60 3.98
CA THR A 113 6.27 -3.46 2.91
C THR A 113 5.35 -4.67 2.89
N ILE A 114 4.05 -4.46 3.00
CA ILE A 114 3.05 -5.50 2.83
C ILE A 114 2.52 -5.41 1.41
N LEU A 115 2.43 -6.53 0.71
CA LEU A 115 1.99 -6.65 -0.68
C LEU A 115 0.73 -7.52 -0.76
N PRO A 116 -0.45 -6.99 -0.41
CA PRO A 116 -1.69 -7.74 -0.52
C PRO A 116 -2.08 -8.02 -1.98
N GLY A 117 -2.66 -9.20 -2.21
CA GLY A 117 -3.46 -9.48 -3.39
C GLY A 117 -4.85 -8.86 -3.28
N GLU A 118 -5.87 -9.64 -3.65
CA GLU A 118 -7.26 -9.18 -3.53
C GLU A 118 -7.76 -9.32 -2.09
N VAL A 119 -8.25 -8.20 -1.55
CA VAL A 119 -8.82 -8.11 -0.20
C VAL A 119 -10.22 -7.52 -0.34
N ASP A 120 -11.20 -8.09 0.33
CA ASP A 120 -12.57 -7.58 0.34
C ASP A 120 -12.62 -6.27 1.14
N THR A 121 -12.63 -5.17 0.41
CA THR A 121 -12.62 -3.80 0.95
C THR A 121 -13.38 -2.87 0.02
N PRO A 122 -13.79 -1.68 0.49
CA PRO A 122 -14.47 -0.68 -0.34
C PRO A 122 -13.69 -0.24 -1.60
N ILE A 123 -12.39 -0.47 -1.67
CA ILE A 123 -11.59 -0.16 -2.88
C ILE A 123 -12.08 -0.92 -4.12
N LEU A 124 -12.75 -2.06 -3.93
CA LEU A 124 -13.29 -2.89 -5.00
C LEU A 124 -14.42 -2.22 -5.76
N GLU A 125 -15.13 -1.25 -5.13
CA GLU A 125 -16.19 -0.46 -5.76
C GLU A 125 -15.67 0.44 -6.89
N ASN A 126 -14.36 0.71 -6.90
CA ASN A 126 -13.70 1.46 -7.97
C ASN A 126 -13.26 0.57 -9.16
N ARG A 127 -13.64 -0.70 -9.19
CA ARG A 127 -13.38 -1.56 -10.34
C ARG A 127 -14.36 -1.27 -11.48
N ALA A 128 -13.90 -1.54 -12.70
CA ALA A 128 -14.77 -1.49 -13.88
C ALA A 128 -15.90 -2.54 -13.77
N LEU A 129 -15.58 -3.69 -13.17
CA LEU A 129 -16.51 -4.75 -12.81
C LEU A 129 -16.33 -5.03 -11.30
N PRO A 130 -17.14 -4.42 -10.41
CA PRO A 130 -17.12 -4.76 -9.00
C PRO A 130 -17.47 -6.23 -8.79
N PRO A 131 -16.74 -6.97 -7.93
CA PRO A 131 -17.01 -8.38 -7.69
C PRO A 131 -18.34 -8.55 -6.94
N ASP A 132 -19.06 -9.62 -7.24
CA ASP A 132 -20.23 -10.06 -6.51
C ASP A 132 -19.89 -10.68 -5.13
N GLU A 133 -20.89 -11.02 -4.35
CA GLU A 133 -20.72 -11.54 -2.99
C GLU A 133 -20.01 -12.91 -2.98
N GLU A 134 -20.31 -13.76 -3.94
CA GLU A 134 -19.65 -15.06 -4.08
C GLU A 134 -18.15 -14.89 -4.35
N THR A 135 -17.79 -14.01 -5.27
CA THR A 135 -16.39 -13.67 -5.57
C THR A 135 -15.68 -13.05 -4.35
N ARG A 136 -16.36 -12.17 -3.62
CA ARG A 136 -15.80 -11.53 -2.40
C ARG A 136 -15.52 -12.55 -1.29
N SER A 137 -16.36 -13.57 -1.16
CA SER A 137 -16.19 -14.63 -0.15
C SER A 137 -14.89 -15.44 -0.31
N LEU A 138 -14.32 -15.45 -1.52
CA LEU A 138 -13.05 -16.13 -1.83
C LEU A 138 -11.82 -15.22 -1.64
N MET A 139 -12.01 -13.94 -1.39
CA MET A 139 -10.93 -12.99 -1.19
C MET A 139 -10.41 -13.03 0.25
N MET A 140 -9.19 -12.54 0.44
CA MET A 140 -8.71 -12.23 1.79
C MET A 140 -9.59 -11.17 2.43
N GLN A 141 -9.61 -11.16 3.77
CA GLN A 141 -10.29 -10.15 4.56
C GLN A 141 -9.27 -9.13 5.12
N PRO A 142 -9.70 -7.93 5.52
CA PRO A 142 -8.81 -6.93 6.16
C PRO A 142 -8.03 -7.49 7.36
N GLU A 143 -8.61 -8.43 8.09
CA GLU A 143 -8.03 -9.10 9.25
C GLU A 143 -6.78 -9.91 8.89
N ASP A 144 -6.73 -10.51 7.68
CA ASP A 144 -5.57 -11.25 7.20
C ASP A 144 -4.36 -10.32 7.01
N ILE A 145 -4.63 -9.11 6.50
CA ILE A 145 -3.60 -8.09 6.32
C ILE A 145 -3.16 -7.52 7.67
N SER A 146 -4.10 -7.30 8.58
CA SER A 146 -3.80 -6.86 9.95
C SER A 146 -2.94 -7.89 10.68
N ALA A 147 -3.20 -9.19 10.52
CA ALA A 147 -2.38 -10.26 11.09
C ALA A 147 -0.93 -10.23 10.54
N ALA A 148 -0.75 -9.99 9.24
CA ALA A 148 0.57 -9.85 8.63
C ALA A 148 1.33 -8.62 9.17
N VAL A 149 0.64 -7.49 9.35
CA VAL A 149 1.21 -6.29 9.99
C VAL A 149 1.61 -6.61 11.43
N MET A 150 0.72 -7.21 12.22
CA MET A 150 0.98 -7.57 13.61
C MET A 150 2.16 -8.51 13.74
N MET A 151 2.30 -9.51 12.86
CA MET A 151 3.46 -10.38 12.84
C MET A 151 4.76 -9.58 12.66
N ALA A 152 4.80 -8.67 11.70
CA ALA A 152 6.01 -7.88 11.42
C ALA A 152 6.38 -6.95 12.59
N ILE A 153 5.40 -6.24 13.17
CA ILE A 153 5.67 -5.26 14.23
C ILE A 153 5.99 -5.91 15.59
N SER A 154 5.49 -7.13 15.83
CA SER A 154 5.71 -7.87 17.09
C SER A 154 7.08 -8.53 17.19
N LEU A 155 7.85 -8.59 16.10
CA LEU A 155 9.20 -9.13 16.14
C LEU A 155 10.12 -8.28 17.04
N PRO A 156 11.12 -8.91 17.68
CA PRO A 156 12.09 -8.17 18.49
C PRO A 156 12.88 -7.18 17.61
N GLN A 157 13.35 -6.10 18.21
CA GLN A 157 14.03 -4.99 17.53
C GLN A 157 15.21 -5.43 16.62
N ARG A 158 15.87 -6.53 16.93
CA ARG A 158 16.96 -7.08 16.13
C ARG A 158 16.53 -7.75 14.81
N ALA A 159 15.23 -7.97 14.63
CA ALA A 159 14.69 -8.63 13.44
C ALA A 159 13.77 -7.68 12.67
N ASN A 160 13.96 -7.60 11.36
CA ASN A 160 13.14 -6.81 10.46
C ASN A 160 12.64 -7.68 9.31
N VAL A 161 11.33 -7.69 9.08
CA VAL A 161 10.72 -8.25 7.88
C VAL A 161 10.68 -7.15 6.83
N LEU A 162 11.40 -7.33 5.74
CA LEU A 162 11.46 -6.30 4.70
C LEU A 162 10.19 -6.28 3.86
N GLU A 163 9.66 -7.46 3.50
CA GLU A 163 8.52 -7.58 2.60
C GLU A 163 7.67 -8.81 2.94
N ILE A 164 6.35 -8.67 2.84
CA ILE A 164 5.39 -9.77 2.97
C ILE A 164 4.44 -9.70 1.77
N ALA A 165 4.53 -10.68 0.88
CA ALA A 165 3.54 -10.90 -0.18
C ALA A 165 2.49 -11.89 0.32
N ILE A 166 1.22 -11.50 0.29
CA ILE A 166 0.11 -12.32 0.78
C ILE A 166 -1.05 -12.30 -0.24
N THR A 167 -1.56 -13.48 -0.57
CA THR A 167 -2.64 -13.66 -1.55
C THR A 167 -3.66 -14.65 -1.05
N ALA A 168 -4.88 -14.59 -1.59
CA ALA A 168 -5.86 -15.65 -1.38
C ALA A 168 -5.30 -17.01 -1.80
N THR A 169 -5.67 -18.05 -1.07
CA THR A 169 -5.21 -19.42 -1.34
C THR A 169 -5.78 -19.94 -2.66
N VAL A 170 -7.04 -19.62 -2.95
CA VAL A 170 -7.71 -20.04 -4.19
C VAL A 170 -7.64 -18.91 -5.21
N PRO A 171 -6.94 -19.09 -6.34
CA PRO A 171 -6.96 -18.12 -7.41
C PRO A 171 -8.31 -18.12 -8.12
N ARG A 172 -8.75 -16.94 -8.57
CA ARG A 172 -9.95 -16.83 -9.40
C ARG A 172 -9.62 -16.44 -10.85
N ASP A 173 -10.53 -16.70 -11.77
CA ASP A 173 -10.43 -16.19 -13.13
C ASP A 173 -10.75 -14.70 -13.15
N MET A 174 -9.84 -13.91 -13.74
CA MET A 174 -9.95 -12.46 -13.87
C MET A 174 -10.22 -12.00 -15.30
N SER A 175 -10.52 -12.90 -16.22
CA SER A 175 -10.66 -12.58 -17.65
C SER A 175 -11.71 -11.49 -17.90
N LYS A 176 -12.89 -11.60 -17.26
CA LYS A 176 -13.97 -10.60 -17.35
C LYS A 176 -13.57 -9.24 -16.74
N ASP A 177 -12.85 -9.25 -15.62
CA ASP A 177 -12.35 -8.02 -14.99
C ASP A 177 -11.36 -7.29 -15.90
N VAL A 178 -10.49 -8.03 -16.57
CA VAL A 178 -9.52 -7.47 -17.53
C VAL A 178 -10.23 -6.86 -18.73
N GLU A 179 -11.22 -7.54 -19.30
CA GLU A 179 -12.01 -7.05 -20.42
C GLU A 179 -12.76 -5.74 -20.04
N ALA A 180 -13.43 -5.74 -18.89
CA ALA A 180 -14.11 -4.56 -18.37
C ALA A 180 -13.14 -3.40 -18.10
N ALA A 181 -11.95 -3.69 -17.55
CA ALA A 181 -10.92 -2.68 -17.30
C ALA A 181 -10.36 -2.05 -18.58
N LEU A 182 -10.28 -2.79 -19.67
CA LEU A 182 -9.83 -2.27 -20.97
C LEU A 182 -10.88 -1.39 -21.65
N SER A 183 -12.16 -1.65 -21.44
CA SER A 183 -13.28 -0.95 -22.10
C SER A 183 -13.69 0.33 -21.38
N ARG A 184 -13.49 0.45 -20.08
CA ARG A 184 -13.94 1.60 -19.28
C ARG A 184 -13.18 2.88 -19.61
N ARG A 185 -13.92 3.99 -19.82
CA ARG A 185 -13.37 5.31 -20.22
C ARG A 185 -13.57 6.40 -19.17
N ASP A 186 -14.45 6.19 -18.19
CA ASP A 186 -14.89 7.13 -17.13
C ASP A 186 -15.06 6.45 -15.77
#